data_a21b057dfee73eff19eb9799f223d47d
#
_entry.id   a21b057dfee73eff19eb9799f223d47d
#
_cell.length_a   1.000
_cell.length_b   1.000
_cell.length_c   1.000
_cell.angle_alpha   90.00
_cell.angle_beta   90.00
_cell.angle_gamma   90.00
#
_symmetry.space_group_name_H-M   'P 1'
#
loop_
_entity.id
_entity.type
_entity.pdbx_description
1 polymer ?
#
loop_
_entity_poly.entity_id
_entity_poly.type
_entity_poly.pdbx_seq_one_letter_code
_entity_poly.pdbx_strand_id
1 'polypeptide(L)'
;MIRRAAPALVTALALLLRPQPLDAQLPDTLAGEAYLERAGTRATVRFVRSDSLLAERVLQLVDEQTPLPGLPDSVPGGVTVVIAHGPEAFDELTGGSVPEWRAGVAIPSENLFVVPSAEGRSLVDSEGRRTLRHEWAHLGLHAYLGDLRVPRWFDEGYAQWASGGFDAMGAWRLRVLLALGRAPPMDSLTLRWPSDREQARTAYLLSASAVTYLLEPSGERGLEIFLARWREQRSFDAALVETFGVTPDRLEQDWARHVRSRYGWLFVLSHSAIFWAVLALVLLLMMRRRRAWNREKLARLRASEPPDQPAYWVVDEPPPGPAGTPPGISGEP
;
A
#
# COMPACT_ATOMS: atom_id res chain seq x y z
N MET A 1 21.01 -66.08 -28.26
CA MET A 1 20.81 -65.96 -26.82
C MET A 1 21.10 -64.52 -26.42
N ILE A 2 20.07 -63.68 -26.38
CA ILE A 2 20.20 -62.25 -26.02
C ILE A 2 19.41 -62.10 -24.70
N ARG A 3 20.14 -61.89 -23.61
CA ARG A 3 19.56 -61.62 -22.29
C ARG A 3 19.06 -60.18 -22.27
N ARG A 4 17.74 -60.02 -22.12
CA ARG A 4 17.09 -58.75 -21.84
C ARG A 4 17.32 -58.41 -20.37
N ALA A 5 17.98 -57.27 -20.09
CA ALA A 5 18.08 -56.65 -18.80
C ALA A 5 16.75 -55.88 -18.53
N ALA A 6 16.12 -56.13 -17.40
CA ALA A 6 14.97 -55.38 -16.93
C ALA A 6 15.43 -54.03 -16.33
N PRO A 7 14.72 -52.93 -16.55
CA PRO A 7 15.00 -51.68 -15.87
C PRO A 7 14.55 -51.74 -14.41
N ALA A 8 15.45 -51.44 -13.50
CA ALA A 8 15.14 -51.24 -12.09
C ALA A 8 14.25 -50.04 -11.92
N LEU A 9 13.10 -50.24 -11.29
CA LEU A 9 12.14 -49.22 -10.89
C LEU A 9 12.74 -48.48 -9.69
N VAL A 10 13.29 -47.28 -9.91
CA VAL A 10 13.68 -46.37 -8.85
C VAL A 10 12.39 -45.70 -8.35
N THR A 11 11.81 -46.24 -7.30
CA THR A 11 10.70 -45.62 -6.59
C THR A 11 11.30 -44.45 -5.77
N ALA A 12 11.24 -43.26 -6.32
CA ALA A 12 11.53 -42.03 -5.60
C ALA A 12 10.43 -41.83 -4.55
N LEU A 13 10.74 -42.15 -3.31
CA LEU A 13 9.94 -41.81 -2.13
C LEU A 13 10.02 -40.30 -1.95
N ALA A 14 9.11 -39.55 -2.60
CA ALA A 14 8.85 -38.18 -2.29
C ALA A 14 8.25 -38.13 -0.89
N LEU A 15 9.08 -37.90 0.11
CA LEU A 15 8.63 -37.43 1.42
C LEU A 15 7.92 -36.11 1.18
N LEU A 16 6.60 -36.20 1.07
CA LEU A 16 5.69 -35.07 1.29
C LEU A 16 5.91 -34.62 2.75
N LEU A 17 6.79 -33.66 2.94
CA LEU A 17 6.76 -32.80 4.12
C LEU A 17 5.39 -32.08 4.08
N ARG A 18 4.37 -32.74 4.61
CA ARG A 18 3.19 -32.05 5.09
C ARG A 18 3.72 -31.09 6.15
N PRO A 19 3.44 -29.78 6.07
CA PRO A 19 3.59 -28.96 7.25
C PRO A 19 2.75 -29.66 8.34
N GLN A 20 3.37 -30.15 9.37
CA GLN A 20 2.68 -30.59 10.57
C GLN A 20 1.88 -29.35 11.01
N PRO A 21 0.58 -29.48 11.36
CA PRO A 21 -0.04 -28.43 12.14
C PRO A 21 0.88 -28.25 13.35
N LEU A 22 1.50 -27.08 13.45
CA LEU A 22 2.06 -26.64 14.70
C LEU A 22 0.84 -26.57 15.63
N ASP A 23 0.58 -27.63 16.41
CA ASP A 23 -0.04 -27.47 17.72
C ASP A 23 0.99 -26.71 18.57
N ALA A 24 1.31 -25.52 18.14
CA ALA A 24 2.08 -24.58 18.88
C ALA A 24 1.18 -24.12 20.02
N GLN A 25 1.23 -24.87 21.12
CA GLN A 25 0.92 -24.26 22.40
C GLN A 25 1.79 -23.00 22.43
N LEU A 26 1.13 -21.84 22.28
CA LEU A 26 1.82 -20.56 22.39
C LEU A 26 2.71 -20.63 23.62
N PRO A 27 4.00 -20.31 23.52
CA PRO A 27 4.92 -20.49 24.63
C PRO A 27 4.39 -19.75 25.85
N ASP A 28 4.48 -20.38 27.04
CA ASP A 28 4.08 -19.75 28.30
C ASP A 28 5.01 -18.60 28.69
N THR A 29 6.21 -18.59 28.11
CA THR A 29 7.23 -17.54 28.30
C THR A 29 7.85 -17.19 26.96
N LEU A 30 8.07 -15.91 26.73
CA LEU A 30 8.86 -15.41 25.60
C LEU A 30 9.99 -14.54 26.14
N ALA A 31 11.20 -14.70 25.63
CA ALA A 31 12.39 -13.99 26.11
C ALA A 31 12.60 -14.09 27.64
N GLY A 32 12.11 -15.15 28.27
CA GLY A 32 12.25 -15.39 29.72
C GLY A 32 11.20 -14.69 30.60
N GLU A 33 10.26 -13.95 30.04
CA GLU A 33 9.13 -13.34 30.76
C GLU A 33 7.85 -14.17 30.58
N ALA A 34 7.07 -14.33 31.67
CA ALA A 34 5.78 -14.98 31.62
C ALA A 34 4.73 -14.07 30.95
N TYR A 35 3.94 -14.62 30.04
CA TYR A 35 2.78 -13.94 29.48
C TYR A 35 1.68 -13.77 30.55
N LEU A 36 1.10 -12.59 30.55
CA LEU A 36 -0.15 -12.26 31.18
C LEU A 36 -1.28 -12.32 30.15
N GLU A 37 -2.48 -12.68 30.63
CA GLU A 37 -3.66 -12.74 29.76
C GLU A 37 -4.73 -11.77 30.24
N ARG A 38 -5.41 -11.14 29.27
CA ARG A 38 -6.59 -10.34 29.52
C ARG A 38 -7.68 -10.69 28.50
N ALA A 39 -8.80 -11.21 29.01
CA ALA A 39 -9.94 -11.57 28.19
C ALA A 39 -10.84 -10.36 27.94
N GLY A 40 -11.30 -10.21 26.71
CA GLY A 40 -12.35 -9.28 26.25
C GLY A 40 -13.58 -10.04 25.77
N THR A 41 -14.43 -9.35 25.02
CA THR A 41 -15.67 -9.93 24.48
C THR A 41 -15.43 -10.76 23.22
N ARG A 42 -14.46 -10.38 22.39
CA ARG A 42 -14.16 -11.01 21.08
C ARG A 42 -12.81 -11.71 21.06
N ALA A 43 -11.88 -11.29 21.91
CA ALA A 43 -10.51 -11.79 21.91
C ALA A 43 -9.93 -11.89 23.32
N THR A 44 -8.87 -12.71 23.45
CA THR A 44 -7.97 -12.72 24.60
C THR A 44 -6.63 -12.16 24.18
N VAL A 45 -6.11 -11.17 24.90
CA VAL A 45 -4.79 -10.58 24.62
C VAL A 45 -3.76 -11.17 25.58
N ARG A 46 -2.66 -11.70 25.00
CA ARG A 46 -1.47 -12.18 25.71
C ARG A 46 -0.33 -11.18 25.57
N PHE A 47 0.31 -10.83 26.65
CA PHE A 47 1.32 -9.76 26.68
C PHE A 47 2.28 -9.92 27.86
N VAL A 48 3.47 -9.33 27.78
CA VAL A 48 4.39 -9.20 28.91
C VAL A 48 4.02 -7.96 29.75
N ARG A 49 4.40 -7.95 31.02
CA ARG A 49 4.00 -6.88 31.97
C ARG A 49 4.29 -5.46 31.48
N SER A 50 5.40 -5.25 30.80
CA SER A 50 5.78 -3.94 30.22
C SER A 50 4.77 -3.41 29.19
N ASP A 51 4.06 -4.29 28.53
CA ASP A 51 3.12 -3.95 27.46
C ASP A 51 1.65 -3.86 27.93
N SER A 52 1.40 -3.82 29.26
CA SER A 52 0.06 -3.83 29.84
C SER A 52 -0.87 -2.73 29.30
N LEU A 53 -0.36 -1.50 29.13
CA LEU A 53 -1.15 -0.39 28.58
C LEU A 53 -1.47 -0.59 27.10
N LEU A 54 -0.54 -1.15 26.35
CA LEU A 54 -0.75 -1.50 24.96
C LEU A 54 -1.79 -2.61 24.84
N ALA A 55 -1.70 -3.65 25.70
CA ALA A 55 -2.66 -4.75 25.73
C ALA A 55 -4.08 -4.28 25.99
N GLU A 56 -4.27 -3.38 26.95
CA GLU A 56 -5.58 -2.79 27.22
C GLU A 56 -6.13 -2.04 26.01
N ARG A 57 -5.28 -1.25 25.36
CA ARG A 57 -5.66 -0.49 24.18
C ARG A 57 -5.99 -1.38 22.98
N VAL A 58 -5.18 -2.40 22.73
CA VAL A 58 -5.43 -3.37 21.64
C VAL A 58 -6.73 -4.12 21.90
N LEU A 59 -6.97 -4.57 23.14
CA LEU A 59 -8.21 -5.24 23.52
C LEU A 59 -9.43 -4.37 23.26
N GLN A 60 -9.38 -3.10 23.67
CA GLN A 60 -10.45 -2.15 23.41
C GLN A 60 -10.72 -2.00 21.89
N LEU A 61 -9.66 -1.84 21.09
CA LEU A 61 -9.79 -1.70 19.63
C LEU A 61 -10.38 -2.95 18.98
N VAL A 62 -10.07 -4.14 19.48
CA VAL A 62 -10.62 -5.41 19.00
C VAL A 62 -12.09 -5.55 19.40
N ASP A 63 -12.44 -5.22 20.63
CA ASP A 63 -13.82 -5.31 21.11
C ASP A 63 -14.75 -4.26 20.43
N GLU A 64 -14.19 -3.11 20.00
CA GLU A 64 -14.87 -2.08 19.23
C GLU A 64 -15.05 -2.44 17.72
N GLN A 65 -14.51 -3.57 17.24
CA GLN A 65 -14.65 -3.94 15.84
C GLN A 65 -16.11 -4.15 15.46
N THR A 66 -16.54 -3.44 14.43
CA THR A 66 -17.87 -3.64 13.83
C THR A 66 -17.94 -4.96 13.08
N PRO A 67 -19.13 -5.52 12.84
CA PRO A 67 -19.30 -6.71 12.01
C PRO A 67 -18.54 -6.63 10.69
N LEU A 68 -18.05 -7.78 10.24
CA LEU A 68 -17.39 -7.87 8.95
C LEU A 68 -18.43 -8.02 7.84
N PRO A 69 -18.31 -7.28 6.73
CA PRO A 69 -19.32 -7.33 5.67
C PRO A 69 -19.46 -8.74 5.11
N GLY A 70 -20.70 -9.20 4.95
CA GLY A 70 -21.05 -10.51 4.42
C GLY A 70 -20.81 -11.67 5.37
N LEU A 71 -20.37 -11.44 6.61
CA LEU A 71 -20.14 -12.45 7.63
C LEU A 71 -21.10 -12.27 8.82
N PRO A 72 -21.44 -13.34 9.56
CA PRO A 72 -22.17 -13.23 10.82
C PRO A 72 -21.44 -12.40 11.85
N ASP A 73 -22.17 -11.70 12.72
CA ASP A 73 -21.62 -10.83 13.77
C ASP A 73 -20.71 -11.56 14.77
N SER A 74 -20.90 -12.86 14.93
CA SER A 74 -20.12 -13.72 15.81
C SER A 74 -18.75 -14.07 15.26
N VAL A 75 -18.43 -13.68 14.02
CA VAL A 75 -17.19 -14.07 13.33
C VAL A 75 -16.29 -12.84 13.12
N PRO A 76 -14.99 -12.92 13.45
CA PRO A 76 -14.33 -13.98 14.18
C PRO A 76 -14.65 -13.93 15.66
N GLY A 77 -14.60 -15.10 16.33
CA GLY A 77 -14.79 -15.24 17.76
C GLY A 77 -13.65 -16.03 18.42
N GLY A 78 -13.38 -15.73 19.68
CA GLY A 78 -12.34 -16.46 20.44
C GLY A 78 -10.93 -16.25 19.88
N VAL A 79 -10.64 -15.08 19.31
CA VAL A 79 -9.31 -14.76 18.74
C VAL A 79 -8.30 -14.58 19.87
N THR A 80 -7.11 -15.15 19.70
CA THR A 80 -5.95 -14.84 20.55
C THR A 80 -5.13 -13.73 19.90
N VAL A 81 -4.92 -12.64 20.61
CA VAL A 81 -4.01 -11.57 20.20
C VAL A 81 -2.75 -11.66 21.04
N VAL A 82 -1.57 -11.78 20.42
CA VAL A 82 -0.29 -11.80 21.13
C VAL A 82 0.49 -10.54 20.82
N ILE A 83 0.87 -9.81 21.87
CA ILE A 83 1.79 -8.70 21.75
C ILE A 83 3.21 -9.24 21.84
N ALA A 84 3.90 -9.25 20.72
CA ALA A 84 5.27 -9.70 20.61
C ALA A 84 6.22 -8.62 21.12
N HIS A 85 6.92 -8.90 22.24
CA HIS A 85 7.88 -7.97 22.82
C HIS A 85 9.25 -8.08 22.13
N GLY A 86 9.51 -7.19 21.18
CA GLY A 86 10.72 -7.19 20.36
C GLY A 86 10.60 -7.97 19.04
N PRO A 87 11.56 -7.77 18.12
CA PRO A 87 11.56 -8.40 16.80
C PRO A 87 11.76 -9.92 16.88
N GLU A 88 12.59 -10.41 17.81
CA GLU A 88 12.86 -11.83 17.97
C GLU A 88 11.59 -12.61 18.33
N ALA A 89 10.78 -12.03 19.25
CA ALA A 89 9.51 -12.59 19.64
C ALA A 89 8.50 -12.63 18.49
N PHE A 90 8.50 -11.57 17.67
CA PHE A 90 7.64 -11.49 16.49
C PHE A 90 8.02 -12.54 15.45
N ASP A 91 9.31 -12.71 15.18
CA ASP A 91 9.82 -13.69 14.22
C ASP A 91 9.53 -15.13 14.70
N GLU A 92 9.69 -15.41 15.98
CA GLU A 92 9.37 -16.71 16.57
C GLU A 92 7.88 -17.04 16.40
N LEU A 93 6.99 -16.11 16.75
CA LEU A 93 5.53 -16.28 16.65
C LEU A 93 5.02 -16.35 15.20
N THR A 94 5.71 -15.73 14.26
CA THR A 94 5.29 -15.67 12.84
C THR A 94 6.07 -16.62 11.93
N GLY A 95 7.02 -17.38 12.48
CA GLY A 95 7.88 -18.29 11.73
C GLY A 95 8.90 -17.58 10.83
N GLY A 96 9.24 -16.30 11.10
CA GLY A 96 10.28 -15.53 10.41
C GLY A 96 10.02 -15.25 8.92
N SER A 97 8.82 -15.52 8.44
CA SER A 97 8.46 -15.36 7.01
C SER A 97 7.76 -14.05 6.68
N VAL A 98 7.56 -13.20 7.69
CA VAL A 98 6.79 -11.96 7.57
C VAL A 98 7.72 -10.77 7.32
N PRO A 99 7.45 -9.93 6.32
CA PRO A 99 8.23 -8.71 6.11
C PRO A 99 8.16 -7.77 7.32
N GLU A 100 9.31 -7.20 7.73
CA GLU A 100 9.47 -6.29 8.87
C GLU A 100 8.58 -5.03 8.85
N TRP A 101 8.03 -4.68 7.69
CA TRP A 101 7.18 -3.49 7.53
C TRP A 101 5.70 -3.72 7.86
N ARG A 102 5.30 -4.94 8.28
CA ARG A 102 3.91 -5.21 8.70
C ARG A 102 3.68 -4.78 10.14
N ALA A 103 2.59 -4.04 10.37
CA ALA A 103 2.19 -3.58 11.70
C ALA A 103 1.50 -4.67 12.55
N GLY A 104 1.26 -5.84 11.97
CA GLY A 104 0.66 -7.02 12.60
C GLY A 104 0.41 -8.11 11.58
N VAL A 105 0.14 -9.32 12.04
CA VAL A 105 -0.09 -10.49 11.18
C VAL A 105 -1.19 -11.37 11.75
N ALA A 106 -2.19 -11.65 10.93
CA ALA A 106 -3.16 -12.70 11.21
C ALA A 106 -2.60 -14.07 10.81
N ILE A 107 -2.77 -15.06 11.68
CA ILE A 107 -2.51 -16.48 11.42
C ILE A 107 -3.84 -17.22 11.56
N PRO A 108 -4.66 -17.26 10.48
CA PRO A 108 -6.03 -17.76 10.56
C PRO A 108 -6.12 -19.23 11.01
N SER A 109 -5.13 -20.06 10.64
CA SER A 109 -5.09 -21.49 11.05
C SER A 109 -5.08 -21.67 12.55
N GLU A 110 -4.58 -20.70 13.31
CA GLU A 110 -4.45 -20.71 14.76
C GLU A 110 -5.44 -19.76 15.46
N ASN A 111 -6.27 -19.06 14.67
CA ASN A 111 -7.13 -17.98 15.15
C ASN A 111 -6.34 -16.93 15.97
N LEU A 112 -5.15 -16.61 15.47
CA LEU A 112 -4.12 -15.81 16.15
C LEU A 112 -3.87 -14.51 15.39
N PHE A 113 -3.72 -13.42 16.15
CA PHE A 113 -3.24 -12.14 15.64
C PHE A 113 -2.00 -11.69 16.41
N VAL A 114 -0.86 -11.59 15.75
CA VAL A 114 0.40 -11.18 16.35
C VAL A 114 0.66 -9.71 16.04
N VAL A 115 0.94 -8.92 17.08
CA VAL A 115 1.19 -7.47 17.03
C VAL A 115 2.56 -7.19 17.62
N PRO A 116 3.52 -6.61 16.87
CA PRO A 116 4.77 -6.17 17.45
C PRO A 116 4.56 -5.03 18.45
N SER A 117 5.23 -5.07 19.60
CA SER A 117 5.03 -4.06 20.67
C SER A 117 5.42 -2.64 20.22
N ALA A 118 6.41 -2.50 19.34
CA ALA A 118 6.86 -1.22 18.80
C ALA A 118 5.78 -0.59 17.90
N GLU A 119 5.26 -1.36 16.96
CA GLU A 119 4.24 -0.97 15.98
C GLU A 119 2.84 -0.99 16.58
N GLY A 120 2.60 -1.73 17.65
CA GLY A 120 1.32 -1.75 18.34
C GLY A 120 0.85 -0.36 18.81
N ARG A 121 1.78 0.56 19.03
CA ARG A 121 1.48 1.96 19.33
C ARG A 121 0.86 2.68 18.14
N SER A 122 1.22 2.31 16.91
CA SER A 122 0.65 2.87 15.69
C SER A 122 -0.75 2.34 15.37
N LEU A 123 -1.20 1.24 15.97
CA LEU A 123 -2.57 0.74 15.83
C LEU A 123 -3.64 1.71 16.35
N VAL A 124 -3.23 2.70 17.15
CA VAL A 124 -4.14 3.68 17.75
C VAL A 124 -4.58 4.77 16.77
N ASP A 125 -3.76 5.07 15.77
CA ASP A 125 -4.10 6.05 14.75
C ASP A 125 -5.06 5.49 13.68
N SER A 126 -5.44 6.31 12.71
CA SER A 126 -6.39 5.91 11.67
C SER A 126 -5.84 4.84 10.73
N GLU A 127 -4.53 4.84 10.47
CA GLU A 127 -3.86 3.86 9.61
C GLU A 127 -3.74 2.53 10.34
N GLY A 128 -3.36 2.55 11.61
CA GLY A 128 -3.28 1.37 12.44
C GLY A 128 -4.64 0.68 12.66
N ARG A 129 -5.72 1.45 12.89
CA ARG A 129 -7.07 0.89 12.95
C ARG A 129 -7.50 0.22 11.65
N ARG A 130 -7.10 0.78 10.50
CA ARG A 130 -7.35 0.17 9.19
C ARG A 130 -6.57 -1.14 9.05
N THR A 131 -5.29 -1.17 9.47
CA THR A 131 -4.47 -2.39 9.48
C THR A 131 -5.08 -3.44 10.39
N LEU A 132 -5.47 -3.09 11.61
CA LEU A 132 -6.16 -4.01 12.51
C LEU A 132 -7.44 -4.58 11.86
N ARG A 133 -8.25 -3.74 11.23
CA ARG A 133 -9.46 -4.17 10.52
C ARG A 133 -9.16 -5.10 9.35
N HIS A 134 -8.06 -4.88 8.65
CA HIS A 134 -7.59 -5.74 7.57
C HIS A 134 -7.24 -7.14 8.07
N GLU A 135 -6.42 -7.23 9.11
CA GLU A 135 -6.04 -8.52 9.72
C GLU A 135 -7.24 -9.23 10.36
N TRP A 136 -8.14 -8.45 10.98
CA TRP A 136 -9.40 -8.97 11.51
C TRP A 136 -10.29 -9.57 10.43
N ALA A 137 -10.28 -9.00 9.23
CA ALA A 137 -11.02 -9.52 8.09
C ALA A 137 -10.49 -10.87 7.60
N HIS A 138 -9.17 -11.08 7.59
CA HIS A 138 -8.58 -12.40 7.32
C HIS A 138 -9.06 -13.45 8.34
N LEU A 139 -8.96 -13.15 9.62
CA LEU A 139 -9.43 -14.06 10.68
C LEU A 139 -10.91 -14.40 10.50
N GLY A 140 -11.75 -13.41 10.25
CA GLY A 140 -13.17 -13.61 10.04
C GLY A 140 -13.49 -14.46 8.81
N LEU A 141 -12.87 -14.14 7.67
CA LEU A 141 -13.11 -14.89 6.42
C LEU A 141 -12.71 -16.35 6.56
N HIS A 142 -11.52 -16.62 7.11
CA HIS A 142 -11.04 -17.99 7.30
C HIS A 142 -11.80 -18.75 8.40
N ALA A 143 -12.17 -18.08 9.50
CA ALA A 143 -13.02 -18.69 10.52
C ALA A 143 -14.39 -19.10 9.96
N TYR A 144 -14.95 -18.31 9.05
CA TYR A 144 -16.22 -18.63 8.41
C TYR A 144 -16.12 -19.76 7.38
N LEU A 145 -15.09 -19.74 6.54
CA LEU A 145 -14.88 -20.70 5.46
C LEU A 145 -14.22 -22.02 5.94
N GLY A 146 -13.59 -22.01 7.10
CA GLY A 146 -12.93 -23.18 7.67
C GLY A 146 -11.72 -23.64 6.86
N ASP A 147 -11.71 -24.93 6.50
CA ASP A 147 -10.63 -25.58 5.74
C ASP A 147 -10.66 -25.32 4.23
N LEU A 148 -11.56 -24.45 3.75
CA LEU A 148 -11.65 -24.14 2.33
C LEU A 148 -10.45 -23.32 1.87
N ARG A 149 -9.95 -23.66 0.68
CA ARG A 149 -8.86 -22.89 0.07
C ARG A 149 -9.37 -21.57 -0.47
N VAL A 150 -8.92 -20.48 0.14
CA VAL A 150 -9.23 -19.13 -0.32
C VAL A 150 -8.20 -18.68 -1.38
N PRO A 151 -8.63 -18.27 -2.58
CA PRO A 151 -7.72 -17.66 -3.56
C PRO A 151 -7.10 -16.39 -2.98
N ARG A 152 -5.77 -16.27 -3.05
CA ARG A 152 -5.05 -15.18 -2.36
C ARG A 152 -5.50 -13.78 -2.78
N TRP A 153 -5.78 -13.58 -4.06
CA TRP A 153 -6.31 -12.30 -4.52
C TRP A 153 -7.66 -11.95 -3.88
N PHE A 154 -8.52 -12.97 -3.64
CA PHE A 154 -9.81 -12.73 -2.99
C PHE A 154 -9.63 -12.45 -1.49
N ASP A 155 -8.79 -13.20 -0.83
CA ASP A 155 -8.46 -13.02 0.60
C ASP A 155 -7.96 -11.59 0.87
N GLU A 156 -6.89 -11.18 0.19
CA GLU A 156 -6.32 -9.84 0.32
C GLU A 156 -7.28 -8.74 -0.19
N GLY A 157 -8.03 -9.04 -1.25
CA GLY A 157 -9.02 -8.13 -1.80
C GLY A 157 -10.20 -7.89 -0.85
N TYR A 158 -10.70 -8.93 -0.22
CA TYR A 158 -11.74 -8.86 0.80
C TYR A 158 -11.26 -8.08 2.03
N ALA A 159 -10.10 -8.43 2.56
CA ALA A 159 -9.53 -7.77 3.73
C ALA A 159 -9.31 -6.26 3.48
N GLN A 160 -8.77 -5.91 2.31
CA GLN A 160 -8.59 -4.51 1.92
C GLN A 160 -9.94 -3.79 1.74
N TRP A 161 -10.93 -4.44 1.14
CA TRP A 161 -12.27 -3.87 0.97
C TRP A 161 -13.01 -3.71 2.30
N ALA A 162 -12.98 -4.71 3.17
CA ALA A 162 -13.61 -4.71 4.49
C ALA A 162 -12.98 -3.68 5.45
N SER A 163 -11.72 -3.31 5.23
CA SER A 163 -11.01 -2.28 6.00
C SER A 163 -11.21 -0.84 5.47
N GLY A 164 -12.13 -0.65 4.51
CA GLY A 164 -12.47 0.66 3.95
C GLY A 164 -11.89 0.94 2.56
N GLY A 165 -11.39 -0.09 1.88
CA GLY A 165 -10.88 0.02 0.51
C GLY A 165 -9.57 0.82 0.41
N PHE A 166 -9.43 1.57 -0.68
CA PHE A 166 -8.27 2.43 -0.89
C PHE A 166 -8.60 3.89 -0.62
N ASP A 167 -7.60 4.63 -0.19
CA ASP A 167 -7.64 6.07 -0.17
C ASP A 167 -7.60 6.68 -1.58
N ALA A 168 -7.77 7.99 -1.69
CA ALA A 168 -7.74 8.70 -2.97
C ALA A 168 -6.40 8.52 -3.71
N MET A 169 -5.29 8.38 -2.98
CA MET A 169 -3.97 8.16 -3.56
C MET A 169 -3.82 6.74 -4.10
N GLY A 170 -4.32 5.73 -3.38
CA GLY A 170 -4.37 4.33 -3.85
C GLY A 170 -5.24 4.20 -5.10
N ALA A 171 -6.42 4.83 -5.11
CA ALA A 171 -7.27 4.88 -6.28
C ALA A 171 -6.59 5.57 -7.49
N TRP A 172 -5.84 6.64 -7.27
CA TRP A 172 -5.06 7.31 -8.31
C TRP A 172 -3.92 6.42 -8.83
N ARG A 173 -3.14 5.79 -7.94
CA ARG A 173 -2.07 4.86 -8.33
C ARG A 173 -2.60 3.70 -9.16
N LEU A 174 -3.71 3.09 -8.74
CA LEU A 174 -4.37 2.02 -9.48
C LEU A 174 -4.73 2.49 -10.90
N ARG A 175 -5.32 3.68 -11.04
CA ARG A 175 -5.67 4.26 -12.35
C ARG A 175 -4.46 4.42 -13.26
N VAL A 176 -3.35 4.94 -12.72
CA VAL A 176 -2.12 5.13 -13.48
C VAL A 176 -1.51 3.80 -13.92
N LEU A 177 -1.41 2.81 -13.02
CA LEU A 177 -0.91 1.47 -13.32
C LEU A 177 -1.69 0.80 -14.45
N LEU A 178 -3.00 0.87 -14.37
CA LEU A 178 -3.92 0.28 -15.34
C LEU A 178 -3.88 1.02 -16.68
N ALA A 179 -3.80 2.35 -16.66
CA ALA A 179 -3.65 3.16 -17.85
C ALA A 179 -2.33 2.86 -18.59
N LEU A 180 -1.26 2.53 -17.87
CA LEU A 180 0.04 2.18 -18.44
C LEU A 180 0.14 0.71 -18.87
N GLY A 181 -0.91 -0.11 -18.69
CA GLY A 181 -0.89 -1.53 -19.01
C GLY A 181 0.10 -2.34 -18.16
N ARG A 182 0.47 -1.85 -16.98
CA ARG A 182 1.46 -2.47 -16.08
C ARG A 182 0.82 -3.35 -14.99
N ALA A 183 -0.48 -3.58 -15.06
CA ALA A 183 -1.15 -4.47 -14.11
C ALA A 183 -0.82 -5.94 -14.45
N PRO A 184 -0.31 -6.72 -13.50
CA PRO A 184 -0.17 -8.17 -13.67
C PRO A 184 -1.55 -8.81 -13.82
N PRO A 185 -1.66 -9.94 -14.53
CA PRO A 185 -2.90 -10.71 -14.58
C PRO A 185 -3.26 -11.26 -13.19
N MET A 186 -4.55 -11.47 -12.93
CA MET A 186 -5.07 -11.93 -11.63
C MET A 186 -4.56 -13.33 -11.29
N ASP A 187 -4.41 -14.20 -12.28
CA ASP A 187 -3.82 -15.53 -12.10
C ASP A 187 -2.42 -15.50 -11.51
N SER A 188 -1.61 -14.50 -11.90
CA SER A 188 -0.27 -14.34 -11.32
C SER A 188 -0.29 -14.00 -9.83
N LEU A 189 -1.33 -13.31 -9.37
CA LEU A 189 -1.55 -12.98 -7.95
C LEU A 189 -2.01 -14.20 -7.14
N THR A 190 -2.63 -15.19 -7.80
CA THR A 190 -3.01 -16.46 -7.17
C THR A 190 -1.80 -17.36 -6.96
N LEU A 191 -0.91 -17.42 -7.96
CA LEU A 191 0.22 -18.36 -7.98
C LEU A 191 1.45 -17.85 -7.21
N ARG A 192 1.72 -16.56 -7.27
CA ARG A 192 2.91 -15.96 -6.65
C ARG A 192 2.62 -14.54 -6.17
N TRP A 193 2.49 -14.40 -4.84
CA TRP A 193 2.38 -13.08 -4.26
C TRP A 193 3.74 -12.37 -4.24
N PRO A 194 3.80 -11.08 -4.64
CA PRO A 194 5.06 -10.35 -4.64
C PRO A 194 5.63 -10.18 -3.23
N SER A 195 6.94 -10.38 -3.08
CA SER A 195 7.68 -10.11 -1.83
C SER A 195 8.17 -8.66 -1.74
N ASP A 196 8.34 -8.01 -2.88
CA ASP A 196 8.70 -6.60 -2.94
C ASP A 196 7.53 -5.70 -2.50
N ARG A 197 7.82 -4.69 -1.66
CA ARG A 197 6.81 -3.82 -1.03
C ARG A 197 5.94 -3.06 -2.05
N GLU A 198 6.53 -2.52 -3.11
CA GLU A 198 5.77 -1.74 -4.11
C GLU A 198 4.92 -2.64 -5.00
N GLN A 199 5.46 -3.80 -5.36
CA GLN A 199 4.70 -4.81 -6.11
C GLN A 199 3.58 -5.41 -5.26
N ALA A 200 3.83 -5.71 -3.97
CA ALA A 200 2.80 -6.17 -3.04
C ALA A 200 1.69 -5.13 -2.89
N ARG A 201 2.04 -3.84 -2.75
CA ARG A 201 1.06 -2.75 -2.71
C ARG A 201 0.20 -2.68 -3.97
N THR A 202 0.80 -2.91 -5.13
CA THR A 202 0.07 -3.01 -6.40
C THR A 202 -0.88 -4.20 -6.41
N ALA A 203 -0.44 -5.36 -5.93
CA ALA A 203 -1.26 -6.57 -5.81
C ALA A 203 -2.48 -6.34 -4.89
N TYR A 204 -2.29 -5.69 -3.73
CA TYR A 204 -3.39 -5.31 -2.83
C TYR A 204 -4.43 -4.40 -3.52
N LEU A 205 -3.97 -3.38 -4.25
CA LEU A 205 -4.86 -2.48 -4.97
C LEU A 205 -5.66 -3.19 -6.07
N LEU A 206 -5.01 -4.08 -6.82
CA LEU A 206 -5.66 -4.88 -7.87
C LEU A 206 -6.69 -5.84 -7.28
N SER A 207 -6.33 -6.57 -6.23
CA SER A 207 -7.20 -7.52 -5.53
C SER A 207 -8.45 -6.84 -4.97
N ALA A 208 -8.29 -5.73 -4.28
CA ALA A 208 -9.43 -4.97 -3.76
C ALA A 208 -10.29 -4.36 -4.89
N SER A 209 -9.68 -3.95 -6.01
CA SER A 209 -10.42 -3.49 -7.19
C SER A 209 -11.27 -4.61 -7.80
N ALA A 210 -10.74 -5.83 -7.84
CA ALA A 210 -11.47 -6.99 -8.34
C ALA A 210 -12.65 -7.36 -7.44
N VAL A 211 -12.46 -7.36 -6.13
CA VAL A 211 -13.55 -7.58 -5.16
C VAL A 211 -14.59 -6.46 -5.26
N THR A 212 -14.17 -5.19 -5.34
CA THR A 212 -15.10 -4.07 -5.54
C THR A 212 -15.92 -4.23 -6.81
N TYR A 213 -15.28 -4.60 -7.94
CA TYR A 213 -15.95 -4.85 -9.20
C TYR A 213 -16.96 -6.01 -9.10
N LEU A 214 -16.58 -7.12 -8.46
CA LEU A 214 -17.46 -8.28 -8.25
C LEU A 214 -18.71 -7.90 -7.45
N LEU A 215 -18.57 -7.00 -6.47
CA LEU A 215 -19.66 -6.61 -5.57
C LEU A 215 -20.46 -5.38 -6.06
N GLU A 216 -19.98 -4.67 -7.08
CA GLU A 216 -20.64 -3.45 -7.58
C GLU A 216 -22.14 -3.66 -7.91
N PRO A 217 -22.58 -4.79 -8.52
CA PRO A 217 -23.99 -4.99 -8.84
C PRO A 217 -24.89 -5.38 -7.65
N SER A 218 -24.32 -6.04 -6.62
CA SER A 218 -25.11 -6.73 -5.57
C SER A 218 -24.76 -6.30 -4.15
N GLY A 219 -23.67 -5.55 -3.98
CA GLY A 219 -23.22 -5.03 -2.69
C GLY A 219 -22.94 -6.13 -1.66
N GLU A 220 -23.09 -5.76 -0.38
CA GLU A 220 -22.85 -6.65 0.76
C GLU A 220 -23.76 -7.87 0.78
N ARG A 221 -25.00 -7.73 0.33
CA ARG A 221 -25.94 -8.85 0.25
C ARG A 221 -25.49 -9.93 -0.75
N GLY A 222 -24.91 -9.52 -1.87
CA GLY A 222 -24.32 -10.46 -2.85
C GLY A 222 -23.13 -11.21 -2.26
N LEU A 223 -22.31 -10.52 -1.48
CA LEU A 223 -21.18 -11.13 -0.78
C LEU A 223 -21.64 -12.17 0.25
N GLU A 224 -22.64 -11.84 1.07
CA GLU A 224 -23.21 -12.77 2.05
C GLU A 224 -23.70 -14.06 1.40
N ILE A 225 -24.47 -13.95 0.31
CA ILE A 225 -24.96 -15.09 -0.45
C ILE A 225 -23.81 -15.90 -1.06
N PHE A 226 -22.81 -15.21 -1.62
CA PHE A 226 -21.65 -15.85 -2.21
C PHE A 226 -20.84 -16.65 -1.18
N LEU A 227 -20.55 -16.08 -0.03
CA LEU A 227 -19.79 -16.74 1.03
C LEU A 227 -20.56 -17.92 1.61
N ALA A 228 -21.88 -17.80 1.78
CA ALA A 228 -22.73 -18.90 2.23
C ALA A 228 -22.71 -20.07 1.23
N ARG A 229 -22.89 -19.80 -0.06
CA ARG A 229 -22.81 -20.81 -1.12
C ARG A 229 -21.44 -21.45 -1.22
N TRP A 230 -20.38 -20.66 -1.11
CA TRP A 230 -19.01 -21.18 -1.13
C TRP A 230 -18.77 -22.17 0.00
N ARG A 231 -19.23 -21.83 1.20
CA ARG A 231 -19.15 -22.74 2.34
C ARG A 231 -19.95 -24.02 2.14
N GLU A 232 -21.15 -23.93 1.59
CA GLU A 232 -22.04 -25.05 1.32
C GLU A 232 -21.49 -25.97 0.22
N GLN A 233 -21.08 -25.40 -0.90
CA GLN A 233 -20.62 -26.15 -2.07
C GLN A 233 -19.14 -26.56 -1.98
N ARG A 234 -18.40 -25.97 -1.03
CA ARG A 234 -16.96 -26.17 -0.84
C ARG A 234 -16.13 -25.84 -2.10
N SER A 235 -16.65 -25.01 -2.99
CA SER A 235 -16.04 -24.61 -4.25
C SER A 235 -16.24 -23.12 -4.51
N PHE A 236 -15.13 -22.38 -4.58
CA PHE A 236 -15.12 -20.96 -4.96
C PHE A 236 -15.75 -20.74 -6.32
N ASP A 237 -15.34 -21.54 -7.31
CA ASP A 237 -15.77 -21.39 -8.71
C ASP A 237 -17.26 -21.66 -8.86
N ALA A 238 -17.76 -22.72 -8.23
CA ALA A 238 -19.18 -23.06 -8.27
C ALA A 238 -20.04 -21.96 -7.63
N ALA A 239 -19.64 -21.46 -6.45
CA ALA A 239 -20.32 -20.37 -5.77
C ALA A 239 -20.29 -19.06 -6.57
N LEU A 240 -19.17 -18.77 -7.26
CA LEU A 240 -19.02 -17.61 -8.13
C LEU A 240 -20.02 -17.68 -9.30
N VAL A 241 -20.10 -18.82 -9.97
CA VAL A 241 -21.04 -19.04 -11.09
C VAL A 241 -22.47 -18.93 -10.62
N GLU A 242 -22.83 -19.57 -9.51
CA GLU A 242 -24.21 -19.58 -9.03
C GLU A 242 -24.66 -18.23 -8.47
N THR A 243 -23.75 -17.44 -7.89
CA THR A 243 -24.12 -16.16 -7.29
C THR A 243 -24.09 -15.02 -8.28
N PHE A 244 -23.04 -14.96 -9.10
CA PHE A 244 -22.78 -13.82 -9.99
C PHE A 244 -22.92 -14.18 -11.49
N GLY A 245 -23.11 -15.46 -11.82
CA GLY A 245 -23.25 -15.92 -13.22
C GLY A 245 -21.94 -15.87 -14.02
N VAL A 246 -20.79 -15.79 -13.36
CA VAL A 246 -19.49 -15.63 -14.02
C VAL A 246 -18.50 -16.70 -13.55
N THR A 247 -17.68 -17.20 -14.47
CA THR A 247 -16.54 -18.06 -14.14
C THR A 247 -15.35 -17.19 -13.71
N PRO A 248 -14.33 -17.73 -13.01
CA PRO A 248 -13.12 -16.99 -12.66
C PRO A 248 -12.45 -16.31 -13.86
N ASP A 249 -12.26 -17.04 -14.97
CA ASP A 249 -11.67 -16.49 -16.20
C ASP A 249 -12.51 -15.35 -16.78
N ARG A 250 -13.83 -15.49 -16.74
CA ARG A 250 -14.74 -14.46 -17.23
C ARG A 250 -14.71 -13.23 -16.33
N LEU A 251 -14.67 -13.44 -15.02
CA LEU A 251 -14.52 -12.36 -14.05
C LEU A 251 -13.23 -11.55 -14.33
N GLU A 252 -12.10 -12.22 -14.54
CA GLU A 252 -10.83 -11.56 -14.85
C GLU A 252 -10.92 -10.74 -16.15
N GLN A 253 -11.47 -11.35 -17.21
CA GLN A 253 -11.63 -10.66 -18.50
C GLN A 253 -12.54 -9.44 -18.40
N ASP A 254 -13.67 -9.56 -17.72
CA ASP A 254 -14.67 -8.50 -17.58
C ASP A 254 -14.14 -7.39 -16.67
N TRP A 255 -13.51 -7.73 -15.54
CA TRP A 255 -12.82 -6.79 -14.67
C TRP A 255 -11.70 -6.05 -15.42
N ALA A 256 -10.82 -6.76 -16.11
CA ALA A 256 -9.73 -6.15 -16.87
C ALA A 256 -10.26 -5.22 -17.99
N ARG A 257 -11.42 -5.55 -18.58
CA ARG A 257 -12.10 -4.73 -19.59
C ARG A 257 -12.73 -3.49 -18.95
N HIS A 258 -13.46 -3.67 -17.84
CA HIS A 258 -14.05 -2.58 -17.05
C HIS A 258 -12.99 -1.57 -16.63
N VAL A 259 -11.90 -2.05 -16.09
CA VAL A 259 -10.78 -1.22 -15.65
C VAL A 259 -10.16 -0.45 -16.81
N ARG A 260 -9.89 -1.10 -17.94
CA ARG A 260 -9.35 -0.44 -19.14
C ARG A 260 -10.31 0.60 -19.72
N SER A 261 -11.60 0.31 -19.76
CA SER A 261 -12.60 1.26 -20.28
C SER A 261 -12.77 2.47 -19.36
N ARG A 262 -12.75 2.28 -18.06
CA ARG A 262 -12.93 3.34 -17.05
C ARG A 262 -11.72 4.26 -16.91
N TYR A 263 -10.53 3.74 -17.17
CA TYR A 263 -9.26 4.47 -16.95
C TYR A 263 -8.40 4.63 -18.21
N GLY A 264 -8.71 3.96 -19.30
CA GLY A 264 -7.94 4.00 -20.55
C GLY A 264 -7.86 5.38 -21.20
N TRP A 265 -8.82 6.28 -20.91
CA TRP A 265 -8.78 7.65 -21.39
C TRP A 265 -7.56 8.45 -20.87
N LEU A 266 -7.06 8.14 -19.67
CA LEU A 266 -5.82 8.73 -19.12
C LEU A 266 -4.60 8.33 -19.94
N PHE A 267 -4.56 7.08 -20.45
CA PHE A 267 -3.51 6.63 -21.35
C PHE A 267 -3.55 7.39 -22.68
N VAL A 268 -4.74 7.53 -23.27
CA VAL A 268 -4.93 8.31 -24.49
C VAL A 268 -4.50 9.77 -24.27
N LEU A 269 -4.86 10.38 -23.15
CA LEU A 269 -4.48 11.74 -22.81
C LEU A 269 -2.96 11.89 -22.64
N SER A 270 -2.32 10.99 -21.90
CA SER A 270 -0.88 11.05 -21.62
C SER A 270 -0.01 10.84 -22.87
N HIS A 271 -0.49 10.05 -23.84
CA HIS A 271 0.19 9.76 -25.10
C HIS A 271 -0.29 10.65 -26.29
N SER A 272 -1.30 11.47 -26.06
CA SER A 272 -1.83 12.34 -27.10
C SER A 272 -0.91 13.54 -27.34
N ALA A 273 -0.38 13.64 -28.54
CA ALA A 273 0.36 14.83 -28.99
C ALA A 273 -0.46 16.12 -28.83
N ILE A 274 -1.79 16.02 -28.97
CA ILE A 274 -2.74 17.14 -28.81
C ILE A 274 -2.72 17.64 -27.37
N PHE A 275 -2.76 16.74 -26.37
CA PHE A 275 -2.69 17.11 -24.95
C PHE A 275 -1.40 17.88 -24.64
N TRP A 276 -0.25 17.37 -25.09
CA TRP A 276 1.03 18.02 -24.86
C TRP A 276 1.16 19.34 -25.63
N ALA A 277 0.59 19.42 -26.84
CA ALA A 277 0.54 20.66 -27.61
C ALA A 277 -0.32 21.73 -26.91
N VAL A 278 -1.50 21.35 -26.40
CA VAL A 278 -2.37 22.27 -25.64
C VAL A 278 -1.68 22.73 -24.35
N LEU A 279 -1.05 21.80 -23.60
CA LEU A 279 -0.32 22.14 -22.39
C LEU A 279 0.84 23.10 -22.69
N ALA A 280 1.61 22.84 -23.75
CA ALA A 280 2.70 23.72 -24.19
C ALA A 280 2.17 25.10 -24.59
N LEU A 281 1.05 25.17 -25.30
CA LEU A 281 0.41 26.42 -25.68
C LEU A 281 -0.05 27.22 -24.44
N VAL A 282 -0.70 26.56 -23.47
CA VAL A 282 -1.14 27.21 -22.22
C VAL A 282 0.06 27.77 -21.46
N LEU A 283 1.14 26.98 -21.32
CA LEU A 283 2.37 27.42 -20.67
C LEU A 283 3.01 28.61 -21.40
N LEU A 284 3.04 28.58 -22.74
CA LEU A 284 3.54 29.68 -23.58
C LEU A 284 2.74 30.95 -23.36
N LEU A 285 1.41 30.85 -23.33
CA LEU A 285 0.52 32.00 -23.08
C LEU A 285 0.70 32.56 -21.68
N MET A 286 0.85 31.71 -20.67
CA MET A 286 1.14 32.12 -19.29
C MET A 286 2.50 32.84 -19.20
N MET A 287 3.53 32.30 -19.86
CA MET A 287 4.85 32.94 -19.92
C MET A 287 4.81 34.31 -20.64
N ARG A 288 4.07 34.42 -21.75
CA ARG A 288 3.88 35.68 -22.46
C ARG A 288 3.17 36.71 -21.57
N ARG A 289 2.07 36.33 -20.90
CA ARG A 289 1.36 37.19 -19.94
C ARG A 289 2.28 37.65 -18.80
N ARG A 290 3.03 36.73 -18.22
CA ARG A 290 3.98 37.04 -17.14
C ARG A 290 5.08 37.99 -17.60
N ARG A 291 5.61 37.79 -18.82
CA ARG A 291 6.60 38.70 -19.44
C ARG A 291 6.03 40.08 -19.70
N ALA A 292 4.79 40.18 -20.21
CA ALA A 292 4.14 41.45 -20.41
C ALA A 292 3.93 42.20 -19.10
N TRP A 293 3.42 41.56 -18.08
CA TRP A 293 3.23 42.12 -16.74
C TRP A 293 4.56 42.55 -16.08
N ASN A 294 5.60 41.75 -16.22
CA ASN A 294 6.92 42.13 -15.74
C ASN A 294 7.50 43.34 -16.50
N ARG A 295 7.27 43.47 -17.79
CA ARG A 295 7.67 44.65 -18.59
C ARG A 295 6.96 45.91 -18.10
N GLU A 296 5.65 45.85 -17.89
CA GLU A 296 4.87 46.95 -17.32
C GLU A 296 5.37 47.35 -15.93
N LYS A 297 5.63 46.37 -15.08
CA LYS A 297 6.15 46.60 -13.74
C LYS A 297 7.53 47.25 -13.80
N LEU A 298 8.43 46.76 -14.64
CA LEU A 298 9.75 47.34 -14.85
C LEU A 298 9.67 48.78 -15.46
N ALA A 299 8.76 49.01 -16.39
CA ALA A 299 8.55 50.36 -16.95
C ALA A 299 8.06 51.35 -15.89
N ARG A 300 7.15 50.92 -14.98
CA ARG A 300 6.70 51.75 -13.85
C ARG A 300 7.82 52.06 -12.89
N LEU A 301 8.65 51.06 -12.56
CA LEU A 301 9.80 51.24 -11.65
C LEU A 301 10.81 52.20 -12.28
N ARG A 302 11.15 52.06 -13.55
CA ARG A 302 12.05 52.98 -14.26
C ARG A 302 11.50 54.41 -14.34
N ALA A 303 10.17 54.55 -14.52
CA ALA A 303 9.54 55.89 -14.52
C ALA A 303 9.52 56.55 -13.13
N SER A 304 9.65 55.77 -12.07
CA SER A 304 9.75 56.25 -10.67
C SER A 304 11.17 56.36 -10.14
N GLU A 305 12.19 55.99 -10.94
CA GLU A 305 13.58 56.21 -10.59
C GLU A 305 13.92 57.71 -10.62
N PRO A 306 14.53 58.25 -9.59
CA PRO A 306 15.03 59.61 -9.62
C PRO A 306 16.10 59.73 -10.72
N PRO A 307 16.25 60.91 -11.35
CA PRO A 307 17.27 61.14 -12.39
C PRO A 307 18.65 60.73 -11.82
N ASP A 308 19.46 60.10 -12.67
CA ASP A 308 20.79 59.65 -12.32
C ASP A 308 21.56 60.78 -11.65
N GLN A 309 21.82 60.60 -10.35
CA GLN A 309 22.79 61.48 -9.68
C GLN A 309 24.16 61.09 -10.20
N PRO A 310 25.00 62.09 -10.59
CA PRO A 310 26.36 61.77 -10.97
C PRO A 310 27.03 60.97 -9.86
N ALA A 311 27.64 59.88 -10.27
CA ALA A 311 28.31 59.01 -9.30
C ALA A 311 29.32 59.82 -8.49
N TYR A 312 29.17 59.89 -7.16
CA TYR A 312 29.99 60.67 -6.26
C TYR A 312 31.48 60.22 -6.21
N TRP A 313 31.83 59.18 -6.92
CA TRP A 313 33.20 58.74 -7.16
C TRP A 313 33.83 59.33 -8.45
N VAL A 314 33.13 60.14 -9.25
CA VAL A 314 33.78 60.95 -10.27
C VAL A 314 34.48 62.06 -9.53
N VAL A 315 35.76 61.86 -9.22
CA VAL A 315 36.63 62.87 -8.66
C VAL A 315 36.77 63.91 -9.73
N ASP A 316 36.23 65.15 -9.52
CA ASP A 316 36.54 66.29 -10.35
C ASP A 316 38.04 66.41 -10.43
N GLU A 317 38.63 66.14 -11.60
CA GLU A 317 40.06 66.47 -11.78
C GLU A 317 40.20 67.95 -11.45
N PRO A 318 41.15 68.36 -10.51
CA PRO A 318 41.35 69.73 -10.23
C PRO A 318 41.77 70.45 -11.52
N PRO A 319 41.28 71.67 -11.76
CA PRO A 319 41.61 72.43 -12.96
C PRO A 319 43.12 72.49 -13.12
N PRO A 320 43.70 72.35 -14.36
CA PRO A 320 45.13 72.43 -14.60
C PRO A 320 45.71 73.77 -14.03
N GLY A 321 46.67 73.68 -13.14
CA GLY A 321 47.35 74.84 -12.56
C GLY A 321 48.00 75.72 -13.66
N PRO A 322 48.17 77.03 -13.42
CA PRO A 322 48.75 77.92 -14.42
C PRO A 322 50.13 77.42 -14.83
N ALA A 323 50.39 77.41 -16.15
CA ALA A 323 51.59 76.92 -16.81
C ALA A 323 52.83 77.67 -16.20
N GLY A 324 53.63 76.92 -15.48
CA GLY A 324 54.89 77.41 -14.90
C GLY A 324 55.88 77.83 -16.03
N THR A 325 56.40 78.98 -15.94
CA THR A 325 57.42 79.52 -16.83
C THR A 325 58.62 78.59 -16.84
N PRO A 326 59.19 78.23 -18.00
CA PRO A 326 60.39 77.39 -18.04
C PRO A 326 61.61 78.08 -17.45
N PRO A 327 62.46 77.44 -16.67
CA PRO A 327 63.66 77.99 -16.16
C PRO A 327 64.66 78.23 -17.29
N GLY A 328 65.20 79.52 -17.33
CA GLY A 328 66.20 79.95 -18.31
C GLY A 328 67.50 79.19 -18.16
N ILE A 329 68.02 78.77 -19.26
CA ILE A 329 69.35 78.21 -19.41
C ILE A 329 70.34 79.37 -19.22
N SER A 330 71.16 79.34 -18.20
CA SER A 330 72.37 80.17 -18.11
C SER A 330 73.58 79.22 -18.15
N GLY A 331 74.30 79.33 -19.25
CA GLY A 331 75.59 78.69 -19.36
C GLY A 331 76.74 79.58 -18.87
N GLU A 332 77.74 78.83 -18.53
CA GLU A 332 79.15 79.14 -18.69
C GLU A 332 79.88 79.96 -17.61
N PRO A 333 81.18 79.79 -17.61
CA PRO A 333 82.15 79.01 -18.35
C PRO A 333 82.81 77.85 -17.60
#